data_20e58794d297eb9cf67526194424e704
#
_entry.id   20e58794d297eb9cf67526194424e704
#
_cell.length_a   1.000
_cell.length_b   1.000
_cell.length_c   1.000
_cell.angle_alpha   90.00
_cell.angle_beta   90.00
_cell.angle_gamma   90.00
#
_symmetry.space_group_name_H-M   'P 1'
#
loop_
_entity.id
_entity.type
_entity.pdbx_description
1 polymer ?
#
loop_
_entity_poly.entity_id
_entity_poly.type
_entity_poly.pdbx_seq_one_letter_code
_entity_poly.pdbx_strand_id
1 'polypeptide(L)'
;NHRWVLTSALALCSELFPDLADQLMPTIDAYLGESIDINEDGEFTERSTSVYNPVCDRALRLAAESLGRQDLLAAVRANLEMSYHLMHEDATVVTSFSTRQDRGSRAVPVGLADAFYWIARHEKDARFAAMAEWLVATGGPGTPWTLEPFLTHPEWRDESAVCLAPPETSYRKPYLASGLWRVRRDRSSATVAAGMDSPFSLRHGEAELSAVRVSSTYFATGQFVGEGMEMIDSGAGTRLTHPGRNSMTHYPEGYEGPVYWLPFGDDTKVDSGNWKQVRPQRQTY
;
A
#
# COMPACT_ATOMS: atom_id res chain seq x y z
N ASN A 1 0.90 12.69 0.12
CA ASN A 1 2.22 12.72 0.77
C ASN A 1 2.81 14.12 0.92
N HIS A 2 2.77 15.00 -0.09
CA HIS A 2 3.34 16.37 0.00
C HIS A 2 2.76 17.16 1.17
N ARG A 3 1.46 17.04 1.43
CA ARG A 3 0.80 17.66 2.59
C ARG A 3 1.47 17.28 3.90
N TRP A 4 1.74 15.98 4.12
CA TRP A 4 2.38 15.51 5.35
C TRP A 4 3.81 15.98 5.50
N VAL A 5 4.58 16.02 4.40
CA VAL A 5 5.94 16.57 4.41
C VAL A 5 5.92 18.05 4.78
N LEU A 6 4.98 18.82 4.22
CA LEU A 6 4.83 20.23 4.58
C LEU A 6 4.38 20.40 6.04
N THR A 7 3.41 19.59 6.49
CA THR A 7 2.95 19.61 7.89
C THR A 7 4.10 19.33 8.86
N SER A 8 4.91 18.29 8.59
CA SER A 8 6.05 17.96 9.46
C SER A 8 7.12 19.06 9.46
N ALA A 9 7.40 19.65 8.31
CA ALA A 9 8.36 20.75 8.23
C ALA A 9 7.87 21.97 9.01
N LEU A 10 6.59 22.33 8.89
CA LEU A 10 6.00 23.45 9.64
C LEU A 10 5.96 23.16 11.15
N ALA A 11 5.64 21.93 11.54
CA ALA A 11 5.64 21.51 12.94
C ALA A 11 7.02 21.61 13.57
N LEU A 12 8.04 21.08 12.89
CA LEU A 12 9.45 21.21 13.33
C LEU A 12 9.89 22.68 13.40
N CYS A 13 9.49 23.49 12.41
CA CYS A 13 9.78 24.93 12.45
C CYS A 13 9.11 25.63 13.63
N SER A 14 7.86 25.28 13.97
CA SER A 14 7.16 25.89 15.11
C SER A 14 7.79 25.51 16.45
N GLU A 15 8.37 24.32 16.54
CA GLU A 15 9.10 23.85 17.73
C GLU A 15 10.46 24.55 17.87
N LEU A 16 11.22 24.62 16.77
CA LEU A 16 12.56 25.21 16.76
C LEU A 16 12.54 26.76 16.85
N PHE A 17 11.48 27.38 16.34
CA PHE A 17 11.29 28.83 16.31
C PHE A 17 9.93 29.21 16.89
N PRO A 18 9.78 29.21 18.23
CA PRO A 18 8.49 29.45 18.88
C PRO A 18 7.84 30.80 18.50
N ASP A 19 8.64 31.81 18.18
CA ASP A 19 8.15 33.11 17.72
C ASP A 19 7.37 33.06 16.39
N LEU A 20 7.53 31.99 15.62
CA LEU A 20 6.82 31.75 14.36
C LEU A 20 5.56 30.87 14.54
N ALA A 21 5.35 30.29 15.71
CA ALA A 21 4.28 29.31 15.94
C ALA A 21 2.90 29.87 15.57
N ASP A 22 2.58 31.10 15.98
CA ASP A 22 1.28 31.74 15.67
C ASP A 22 1.04 31.93 14.16
N GLN A 23 2.10 32.02 13.37
CA GLN A 23 2.01 32.16 11.93
C GLN A 23 1.88 30.81 11.23
N LEU A 24 2.48 29.74 11.78
CA LEU A 24 2.56 28.41 11.18
C LEU A 24 1.36 27.52 11.54
N MET A 25 0.89 27.61 12.79
CA MET A 25 -0.20 26.78 13.29
C MET A 25 -1.48 26.79 12.46
N PRO A 26 -1.98 27.95 11.93
CA PRO A 26 -3.18 27.93 11.12
C PRO A 26 -3.05 27.06 9.86
N THR A 27 -1.87 26.99 9.24
CA THR A 27 -1.61 26.14 8.07
C THR A 27 -1.52 24.66 8.47
N ILE A 28 -0.87 24.37 9.59
CA ILE A 28 -0.78 23.03 10.18
C ILE A 28 -2.20 22.51 10.44
N ASP A 29 -3.02 23.30 11.13
CA ASP A 29 -4.40 22.94 11.50
C ASP A 29 -5.27 22.72 10.25
N ALA A 30 -5.11 23.54 9.21
CA ALA A 30 -5.80 23.36 7.95
C ALA A 30 -5.45 22.04 7.29
N TYR A 31 -4.17 21.65 7.24
CA TYR A 31 -3.73 20.38 6.68
C TYR A 31 -4.19 19.17 7.50
N LEU A 32 -4.13 19.28 8.82
CA LEU A 32 -4.62 18.23 9.73
C LEU A 32 -6.15 18.09 9.68
N GLY A 33 -6.87 19.19 9.47
CA GLY A 33 -8.32 19.23 9.34
C GLY A 33 -8.86 18.46 8.12
N GLU A 34 -8.04 18.22 7.10
CA GLU A 34 -8.40 17.39 5.94
C GLU A 34 -8.40 15.87 6.23
N SER A 35 -8.13 15.47 7.46
CA SER A 35 -7.92 14.08 7.89
C SER A 35 -6.73 13.36 7.23
N ILE A 36 -6.36 12.21 7.77
CA ILE A 36 -5.29 11.38 7.20
C ILE A 36 -5.90 10.46 6.14
N ASP A 37 -5.28 10.46 4.96
CA ASP A 37 -5.68 9.68 3.78
C ASP A 37 -5.20 8.22 3.89
N ILE A 38 -5.61 7.56 4.96
CA ILE A 38 -5.33 6.15 5.29
C ILE A 38 -6.65 5.39 5.50
N ASN A 39 -6.72 4.15 5.05
CA ASN A 39 -7.88 3.31 5.29
C ASN A 39 -7.74 2.48 6.59
N GLU A 40 -8.76 1.73 6.94
CA GLU A 40 -8.80 0.89 8.15
C GLU A 40 -7.79 -0.27 8.16
N ASP A 41 -7.26 -0.66 7.01
CA ASP A 41 -6.19 -1.66 6.89
C ASP A 41 -4.78 -1.07 7.07
N GLY A 42 -4.66 0.26 7.12
CA GLY A 42 -3.39 0.95 7.21
C GLY A 42 -2.77 1.30 5.85
N GLU A 43 -3.53 1.24 4.76
CA GLU A 43 -3.05 1.62 3.43
C GLU A 43 -3.30 3.10 3.16
N PHE A 44 -2.24 3.84 2.80
CA PHE A 44 -2.39 5.19 2.29
C PHE A 44 -2.99 5.19 0.88
N THR A 45 -3.80 6.20 0.58
CA THR A 45 -4.50 6.34 -0.71
C THR A 45 -3.58 6.29 -1.93
N GLU A 46 -2.32 6.69 -1.79
CA GLU A 46 -1.34 6.65 -2.88
C GLU A 46 -0.87 5.24 -3.25
N ARG A 47 -1.09 4.23 -2.41
CA ARG A 47 -0.74 2.83 -2.67
C ARG A 47 0.68 2.67 -3.22
N SER A 48 1.67 3.16 -2.49
CA SER A 48 3.08 3.10 -2.90
C SER A 48 3.95 2.59 -1.75
N THR A 49 4.11 1.29 -1.70
CA THR A 49 4.69 0.57 -0.56
C THR A 49 6.18 0.82 -0.37
N SER A 50 6.94 1.05 -1.45
CA SER A 50 8.39 1.21 -1.36
C SER A 50 8.88 2.65 -1.44
N VAL A 51 8.04 3.60 -1.91
CA VAL A 51 8.46 4.99 -2.13
C VAL A 51 7.71 5.96 -1.24
N TYR A 52 6.37 6.01 -1.31
CA TYR A 52 5.62 7.05 -0.60
C TYR A 52 5.18 6.66 0.80
N ASN A 53 4.98 5.36 1.12
CA ASN A 53 4.76 4.96 2.50
C ASN A 53 5.90 5.41 3.42
N PRO A 54 7.19 5.19 3.09
CA PRO A 54 8.30 5.72 3.89
C PRO A 54 8.27 7.23 4.11
N VAL A 55 7.85 7.98 3.08
CA VAL A 55 7.76 9.44 3.16
C VAL A 55 6.62 9.88 4.07
N CYS A 56 5.44 9.23 3.94
CA CYS A 56 4.27 9.54 4.78
C CYS A 56 4.52 9.19 6.24
N ASP A 57 5.04 7.98 6.51
CA ASP A 57 5.29 7.52 7.88
C ASP A 57 6.27 8.40 8.62
N ARG A 58 7.38 8.75 7.97
CA ARG A 58 8.35 9.69 8.55
C ARG A 58 7.72 11.05 8.82
N ALA A 59 7.01 11.62 7.85
CA ALA A 59 6.42 12.93 7.98
C ALA A 59 5.36 12.97 9.08
N LEU A 60 4.46 11.98 9.13
CA LEU A 60 3.44 11.90 10.18
C LEU A 60 4.05 11.68 11.55
N ARG A 61 5.10 10.85 11.67
CA ARG A 61 5.81 10.62 12.92
C ARG A 61 6.46 11.91 13.44
N LEU A 62 7.20 12.61 12.59
CA LEU A 62 7.84 13.89 12.97
C LEU A 62 6.80 14.94 13.39
N ALA A 63 5.71 15.06 12.63
CA ALA A 63 4.61 15.96 12.99
C ALA A 63 3.96 15.54 14.33
N ALA A 64 3.76 14.24 14.53
CA ALA A 64 3.19 13.71 15.77
C ALA A 64 4.04 14.05 17.00
N GLU A 65 5.33 13.90 16.87
CA GLU A 65 6.30 14.18 17.94
C GLU A 65 6.31 15.67 18.28
N SER A 66 6.52 16.54 17.28
CA SER A 66 6.57 17.99 17.49
C SER A 66 5.24 18.59 18.00
N LEU A 67 4.10 18.01 17.62
CA LEU A 67 2.77 18.52 17.98
C LEU A 67 2.11 17.78 19.16
N GLY A 68 2.72 16.70 19.66
CA GLY A 68 2.13 15.85 20.71
C GLY A 68 0.88 15.09 20.25
N ARG A 69 0.75 14.76 18.95
CA ARG A 69 -0.45 14.18 18.31
C ARG A 69 -0.37 12.66 18.18
N GLN A 70 -1.00 11.95 19.13
CA GLN A 70 -1.00 10.48 19.16
C GLN A 70 -1.81 9.85 18.02
N ASP A 71 -2.81 10.53 17.49
CA ASP A 71 -3.61 10.07 16.34
C ASP A 71 -2.78 9.93 15.06
N LEU A 72 -1.78 10.79 14.86
CA LEU A 72 -0.84 10.67 13.75
C LEU A 72 0.04 9.43 13.90
N LEU A 73 0.49 9.12 15.12
CA LEU A 73 1.26 7.89 15.40
C LEU A 73 0.43 6.63 15.18
N ALA A 74 -0.87 6.67 15.49
CA ALA A 74 -1.75 5.55 15.22
C ALA A 74 -1.83 5.22 13.71
N ALA A 75 -1.84 6.24 12.85
CA ALA A 75 -1.80 6.04 11.41
C ALA A 75 -0.46 5.44 10.94
N VAL A 76 0.66 5.95 11.44
CA VAL A 76 1.99 5.40 11.18
C VAL A 76 2.05 3.93 11.60
N ARG A 77 1.59 3.63 12.82
CA ARG A 77 1.54 2.27 13.37
C ARG A 77 0.74 1.32 12.47
N ALA A 78 -0.44 1.75 12.00
CA ALA A 78 -1.29 0.95 11.12
C ALA A 78 -0.60 0.66 9.78
N ASN A 79 0.04 1.67 9.16
CA ASN A 79 0.77 1.46 7.90
C ASN A 79 1.99 0.54 8.08
N LEU A 80 2.74 0.70 9.16
CA LEU A 80 3.87 -0.17 9.45
C LEU A 80 3.44 -1.62 9.71
N GLU A 81 2.32 -1.86 10.39
CA GLU A 81 1.79 -3.22 10.60
C GLU A 81 1.38 -3.86 9.26
N MET A 82 0.74 -3.11 8.36
CA MET A 82 0.45 -3.58 7.02
C MET A 82 1.74 -3.84 6.23
N SER A 83 2.68 -2.90 6.24
CA SER A 83 3.96 -3.01 5.55
C SER A 83 4.77 -4.20 6.03
N TYR A 84 4.76 -4.51 7.33
CA TYR A 84 5.39 -5.69 7.93
C TYR A 84 4.93 -6.99 7.25
N HIS A 85 3.62 -7.14 7.01
CA HIS A 85 3.08 -8.32 6.36
C HIS A 85 3.23 -8.31 4.83
N LEU A 86 3.57 -7.17 4.23
CA LEU A 86 3.82 -7.08 2.79
C LEU A 86 5.27 -7.47 2.40
N MET A 87 6.15 -7.75 3.37
CA MET A 87 7.53 -8.16 3.08
C MET A 87 7.60 -9.59 2.53
N HIS A 88 8.51 -9.80 1.59
CA HIS A 88 8.97 -11.10 1.12
C HIS A 88 10.11 -11.63 2.00
N GLU A 89 10.61 -12.85 1.74
CA GLU A 89 11.69 -13.45 2.52
C GLU A 89 13.04 -12.71 2.37
N ASP A 90 13.22 -11.99 1.27
CA ASP A 90 14.43 -11.25 0.93
C ASP A 90 14.36 -9.76 1.33
N ALA A 91 13.46 -9.40 2.24
CA ALA A 91 13.17 -8.04 2.67
C ALA A 91 12.66 -7.10 1.55
N THR A 92 12.41 -7.59 0.35
CA THR A 92 11.70 -6.78 -0.63
C THR A 92 10.20 -6.71 -0.30
N VAL A 93 9.55 -5.61 -0.66
CA VAL A 93 8.13 -5.40 -0.39
C VAL A 93 7.28 -5.68 -1.63
N VAL A 94 6.03 -6.08 -1.41
CA VAL A 94 5.04 -6.23 -2.48
C VAL A 94 4.73 -4.88 -3.10
N THR A 95 4.98 -4.75 -4.41
CA THR A 95 4.71 -3.55 -5.20
C THR A 95 3.74 -3.79 -6.35
N SER A 96 3.29 -5.04 -6.55
CA SER A 96 2.43 -5.42 -7.69
C SER A 96 1.11 -4.66 -7.75
N PHE A 97 0.58 -4.22 -6.62
CA PHE A 97 -0.66 -3.45 -6.52
C PHE A 97 -0.44 -1.93 -6.38
N SER A 98 0.80 -1.46 -6.38
CA SER A 98 1.09 -0.03 -6.34
C SER A 98 0.47 0.72 -7.52
N THR A 99 0.01 1.93 -7.27
CA THR A 99 -0.53 2.83 -8.31
C THR A 99 0.49 3.88 -8.76
N ARG A 100 1.73 3.80 -8.25
CA ARG A 100 2.79 4.76 -8.50
C ARG A 100 3.97 4.11 -9.25
N GLN A 101 5.05 4.87 -9.40
CA GLN A 101 6.25 4.47 -10.15
C GLN A 101 6.97 3.22 -9.62
N ASP A 102 6.69 2.81 -8.39
CA ASP A 102 7.25 1.60 -7.80
C ASP A 102 6.48 0.32 -8.18
N ARG A 103 5.39 0.42 -8.96
CA ARG A 103 4.60 -0.73 -9.38
C ARG A 103 5.45 -1.78 -10.10
N GLY A 104 5.47 -2.99 -9.54
CA GLY A 104 6.22 -4.12 -10.08
C GLY A 104 7.74 -4.02 -9.89
N SER A 105 8.25 -3.04 -9.15
CA SER A 105 9.66 -2.97 -8.81
C SER A 105 10.03 -4.00 -7.74
N ARG A 106 11.28 -4.48 -7.75
CA ARG A 106 11.85 -5.28 -6.68
C ARG A 106 12.68 -4.35 -5.79
N ALA A 107 12.13 -3.94 -4.64
CA ALA A 107 12.71 -2.95 -3.78
C ALA A 107 12.69 -3.37 -2.31
N VAL A 108 13.81 -3.19 -1.62
CA VAL A 108 13.87 -3.22 -0.16
C VAL A 108 13.49 -1.82 0.33
N PRO A 109 12.38 -1.65 1.07
CA PRO A 109 11.91 -0.34 1.48
C PRO A 109 12.67 0.16 2.71
N VAL A 110 13.99 0.31 2.59
CA VAL A 110 14.87 0.71 3.71
C VAL A 110 14.47 2.05 4.31
N GLY A 111 13.77 2.91 3.56
CA GLY A 111 13.21 4.15 4.05
C GLY A 111 12.10 4.00 5.11
N LEU A 112 11.60 2.78 5.37
CA LEU A 112 10.71 2.50 6.50
C LEU A 112 11.47 2.21 7.81
N ALA A 113 12.77 1.98 7.74
CA ALA A 113 13.54 1.53 8.89
C ALA A 113 13.54 2.55 10.04
N ASP A 114 13.57 3.85 9.75
CA ASP A 114 13.49 4.91 10.76
C ASP A 114 12.16 4.90 11.51
N ALA A 115 11.04 4.77 10.81
CA ALA A 115 9.73 4.71 11.42
C ALA A 115 9.52 3.40 12.22
N PHE A 116 9.94 2.24 11.67
CA PHE A 116 9.94 0.97 12.41
C PHE A 116 10.78 1.05 13.67
N TYR A 117 11.99 1.61 13.60
CA TYR A 117 12.87 1.75 14.75
C TYR A 117 12.28 2.67 15.81
N TRP A 118 11.73 3.82 15.39
CA TRP A 118 11.13 4.80 16.31
C TRP A 118 9.93 4.20 17.06
N ILE A 119 8.96 3.58 16.33
CA ILE A 119 7.80 2.93 16.97
C ILE A 119 8.25 1.78 17.86
N ALA A 120 9.24 0.98 17.44
CA ALA A 120 9.79 -0.10 18.25
C ALA A 120 10.33 0.39 19.60
N ARG A 121 11.01 1.52 19.60
CA ARG A 121 11.52 2.15 20.83
C ARG A 121 10.40 2.70 21.69
N HIS A 122 9.47 3.41 21.08
CA HIS A 122 8.35 4.06 21.75
C HIS A 122 7.41 3.05 22.42
N GLU A 123 7.08 1.96 21.71
CA GLU A 123 6.12 0.93 22.16
C GLU A 123 6.77 -0.35 22.70
N LYS A 124 8.10 -0.46 22.64
CA LYS A 124 8.86 -1.68 22.97
C LYS A 124 8.46 -2.89 22.12
N ASP A 125 8.17 -2.66 20.84
CA ASP A 125 7.79 -3.71 19.89
C ASP A 125 9.03 -4.39 19.29
N ALA A 126 9.32 -5.60 19.78
CA ALA A 126 10.46 -6.40 19.36
C ALA A 126 10.41 -6.83 17.88
N ARG A 127 9.21 -6.95 17.30
CA ARG A 127 9.02 -7.32 15.88
C ARG A 127 9.43 -6.17 14.98
N PHE A 128 9.04 -4.94 15.35
CA PHE A 128 9.38 -3.73 14.61
C PHE A 128 10.87 -3.40 14.71
N ALA A 129 11.48 -3.65 15.88
CA ALA A 129 12.93 -3.52 16.03
C ALA A 129 13.67 -4.48 15.09
N ALA A 130 13.28 -5.75 15.04
CA ALA A 130 13.87 -6.72 14.15
C ALA A 130 13.64 -6.38 12.66
N MET A 131 12.47 -5.83 12.32
CA MET A 131 12.18 -5.37 10.97
C MET A 131 13.10 -4.22 10.55
N ALA A 132 13.28 -3.22 11.40
CA ALA A 132 14.18 -2.10 11.12
C ALA A 132 15.61 -2.58 10.85
N GLU A 133 16.15 -3.46 11.70
CA GLU A 133 17.48 -4.03 11.51
C GLU A 133 17.58 -4.85 10.23
N TRP A 134 16.58 -5.68 9.95
CA TRP A 134 16.56 -6.50 8.74
C TRP A 134 16.55 -5.66 7.47
N LEU A 135 15.76 -4.58 7.42
CA LEU A 135 15.73 -3.66 6.29
C LEU A 135 17.09 -3.00 6.05
N VAL A 136 17.74 -2.51 7.10
CA VAL A 136 19.08 -1.90 7.00
C VAL A 136 20.14 -2.92 6.63
N ALA A 137 20.12 -4.11 7.23
CA ALA A 137 21.07 -5.17 6.94
C ALA A 137 20.99 -5.65 5.48
N THR A 138 19.78 -5.64 4.90
CA THR A 138 19.55 -6.12 3.52
C THR A 138 19.69 -5.01 2.48
N GLY A 139 19.09 -3.85 2.73
CA GLY A 139 19.05 -2.73 1.78
C GLY A 139 20.20 -1.73 1.92
N GLY A 140 21.06 -1.93 2.92
CA GLY A 140 22.13 -1.00 3.27
C GLY A 140 21.65 0.15 4.16
N PRO A 141 22.53 1.08 4.52
CA PRO A 141 22.25 2.15 5.47
C PRO A 141 21.16 3.14 4.99
N GLY A 142 20.68 2.99 3.77
CA GLY A 142 19.64 3.83 3.21
C GLY A 142 20.07 5.27 3.00
N THR A 143 19.21 6.18 3.35
CA THR A 143 19.45 7.63 3.32
C THR A 143 19.87 8.13 4.70
N PRO A 144 20.38 9.37 4.84
CA PRO A 144 20.63 9.99 6.14
C PRO A 144 19.43 9.98 7.10
N TRP A 145 18.23 9.89 6.59
CA TRP A 145 17.00 9.79 7.37
C TRP A 145 16.92 8.56 8.27
N THR A 146 17.64 7.48 7.95
CA THR A 146 17.75 6.30 8.83
C THR A 146 18.40 6.64 10.17
N LEU A 147 19.20 7.68 10.21
CA LEU A 147 19.88 8.18 11.42
C LEU A 147 19.06 9.24 12.18
N GLU A 148 17.98 9.74 11.57
CA GLU A 148 17.21 10.84 12.13
C GLU A 148 16.70 10.55 13.56
N PRO A 149 16.15 9.35 13.91
CA PRO A 149 15.73 9.06 15.28
C PRO A 149 16.86 9.20 16.33
N PHE A 150 18.09 8.96 15.95
CA PHE A 150 19.25 9.12 16.83
C PHE A 150 19.77 10.57 16.92
N LEU A 151 19.27 11.44 16.06
CA LEU A 151 19.54 12.87 16.13
C LEU A 151 18.51 13.58 17.01
N THR A 152 17.25 13.18 16.90
CA THR A 152 16.15 13.71 17.73
C THR A 152 16.16 13.12 19.15
N HIS A 153 16.63 11.86 19.29
CA HIS A 153 16.77 11.14 20.56
C HIS A 153 18.21 10.65 20.77
N PRO A 154 19.15 11.55 21.10
CA PRO A 154 20.57 11.19 21.27
C PRO A 154 20.81 10.10 22.32
N GLU A 155 19.95 10.02 23.33
CA GLU A 155 19.98 9.02 24.40
C GLU A 155 19.83 7.59 23.87
N TRP A 156 19.17 7.40 22.72
CA TRP A 156 18.99 6.08 22.11
C TRP A 156 20.28 5.47 21.57
N ARG A 157 21.34 6.28 21.42
CA ARG A 157 22.65 5.79 20.96
C ARG A 157 23.31 4.89 22.00
N ASP A 158 23.10 5.20 23.27
CA ASP A 158 23.75 4.54 24.40
C ASP A 158 22.83 3.54 25.12
N GLU A 159 21.55 3.53 24.80
CA GLU A 159 20.62 2.57 25.36
C GLU A 159 20.83 1.17 24.77
N SER A 160 20.66 0.15 25.61
CA SER A 160 20.60 -1.23 25.14
C SER A 160 19.51 -1.40 24.08
N ALA A 161 19.85 -2.09 23.02
CA ALA A 161 18.92 -2.36 21.92
C ALA A 161 17.60 -2.95 22.42
N VAL A 162 16.51 -2.62 21.77
CA VAL A 162 15.22 -3.30 21.99
C VAL A 162 15.43 -4.78 21.71
N CYS A 163 14.87 -5.65 22.55
CA CYS A 163 14.92 -7.09 22.30
C CYS A 163 14.34 -7.38 20.92
N LEU A 164 15.05 -8.18 20.11
CA LEU A 164 14.61 -8.53 18.77
C LEU A 164 13.75 -9.81 18.82
N ALA A 165 12.63 -9.78 18.12
CA ALA A 165 11.85 -10.97 17.81
C ALA A 165 11.96 -11.27 16.31
N PRO A 166 12.24 -12.53 15.92
CA PRO A 166 12.34 -12.88 14.50
C PRO A 166 11.03 -12.49 13.77
N PRO A 167 11.12 -12.03 12.53
CA PRO A 167 9.94 -11.72 11.74
C PRO A 167 9.02 -12.95 11.59
N GLU A 168 7.72 -12.73 11.65
CA GLU A 168 6.74 -13.79 11.42
C GLU A 168 6.87 -14.33 9.98
N THR A 169 7.04 -15.64 9.84
CA THR A 169 7.25 -16.28 8.54
C THR A 169 6.03 -17.04 8.03
N SER A 170 4.97 -17.15 8.83
CA SER A 170 3.76 -17.88 8.44
C SER A 170 2.50 -17.16 8.89
N TYR A 171 1.76 -16.59 7.94
CA TYR A 171 0.52 -15.86 8.21
C TYR A 171 -0.41 -15.83 7.00
N ARG A 172 -1.67 -15.49 7.27
CA ARG A 172 -2.68 -15.10 6.29
C ARG A 172 -3.32 -13.81 6.77
N LYS A 173 -3.27 -12.77 5.94
CA LYS A 173 -3.76 -11.43 6.29
C LYS A 173 -4.71 -10.94 5.20
N PRO A 174 -6.02 -10.88 5.50
CA PRO A 174 -6.95 -10.15 4.68
C PRO A 174 -6.85 -8.65 5.00
N TYR A 175 -6.80 -7.84 3.98
CA TYR A 175 -6.86 -6.38 4.00
C TYR A 175 -8.04 -5.99 3.09
N LEU A 176 -9.25 -6.08 3.63
CA LEU A 176 -10.47 -6.02 2.82
C LEU A 176 -10.77 -4.62 2.30
N ALA A 177 -10.46 -3.59 3.09
CA ALA A 177 -10.60 -2.19 2.67
C ALA A 177 -9.63 -1.84 1.53
N SER A 178 -8.46 -2.47 1.53
CA SER A 178 -7.43 -2.35 0.49
C SER A 178 -7.65 -3.28 -0.70
N GLY A 179 -8.58 -4.21 -0.58
CA GLY A 179 -8.80 -5.25 -1.58
C GLY A 179 -7.60 -6.18 -1.73
N LEU A 180 -6.89 -6.49 -0.64
CA LEU A 180 -5.70 -7.33 -0.67
C LEU A 180 -5.88 -8.56 0.22
N TRP A 181 -5.33 -9.68 -0.23
CA TRP A 181 -5.16 -10.89 0.57
C TRP A 181 -3.72 -11.34 0.47
N ARG A 182 -3.05 -11.41 1.62
CA ARG A 182 -1.64 -11.72 1.73
C ARG A 182 -1.42 -13.03 2.48
N VAL A 183 -0.60 -13.90 1.92
CA VAL A 183 -0.16 -15.16 2.55
C VAL A 183 1.34 -15.24 2.51
N ARG A 184 1.93 -15.68 3.62
CA ARG A 184 3.32 -16.08 3.69
C ARG A 184 3.42 -17.44 4.38
N ARG A 185 4.31 -18.28 3.89
CA ARG A 185 4.77 -19.53 4.51
C ARG A 185 6.25 -19.68 4.23
N ASP A 186 7.05 -19.35 5.22
CA ASP A 186 8.52 -19.36 5.15
C ASP A 186 9.02 -18.59 3.91
N ARG A 187 9.58 -19.32 2.92
CA ARG A 187 10.11 -18.75 1.67
C ARG A 187 9.06 -18.47 0.61
N SER A 188 7.83 -18.90 0.83
CA SER A 188 6.75 -18.71 -0.12
C SER A 188 5.85 -17.57 0.31
N SER A 189 5.47 -16.70 -0.61
CA SER A 189 4.52 -15.65 -0.35
C SER A 189 3.65 -15.36 -1.56
N ALA A 190 2.35 -15.17 -1.35
CA ALA A 190 1.39 -14.84 -2.39
C ALA A 190 0.59 -13.60 -2.03
N THR A 191 0.22 -12.85 -3.04
CA THR A 191 -0.67 -11.68 -2.93
C THR A 191 -1.77 -11.77 -3.96
N VAL A 192 -3.01 -11.57 -3.52
CA VAL A 192 -4.16 -11.34 -4.39
C VAL A 192 -4.60 -9.90 -4.21
N ALA A 193 -4.85 -9.19 -5.30
CA ALA A 193 -5.24 -7.78 -5.29
C ALA A 193 -6.48 -7.56 -6.16
N ALA A 194 -7.56 -7.06 -5.56
CA ALA A 194 -8.76 -6.65 -6.26
C ALA A 194 -8.53 -5.35 -7.04
N GLY A 195 -9.31 -5.16 -8.10
CA GLY A 195 -9.24 -3.95 -8.93
C GLY A 195 -8.00 -3.85 -9.82
N MET A 196 -7.18 -4.93 -9.87
CA MET A 196 -5.94 -4.95 -10.65
C MET A 196 -6.11 -5.83 -11.89
N ASP A 197 -5.51 -5.41 -13.00
CA ASP A 197 -5.40 -6.19 -14.24
C ASP A 197 -4.50 -7.44 -14.08
N SER A 198 -3.71 -7.45 -13.04
CA SER A 198 -2.80 -8.51 -12.63
C SER A 198 -3.10 -8.88 -11.18
N PRO A 199 -4.19 -9.64 -10.94
CA PRO A 199 -4.74 -9.82 -9.60
C PRO A 199 -3.92 -10.76 -8.70
N PHE A 200 -2.90 -11.45 -9.21
CA PHE A 200 -2.16 -12.45 -8.45
C PHE A 200 -0.65 -12.35 -8.68
N SER A 201 0.10 -12.49 -7.60
CA SER A 201 1.55 -12.67 -7.61
C SER A 201 1.97 -13.71 -6.58
N LEU A 202 3.02 -14.46 -6.89
CA LEU A 202 3.62 -15.49 -6.04
C LEU A 202 5.15 -15.40 -6.10
N ARG A 203 5.80 -15.55 -4.95
CA ARG A 203 7.25 -15.70 -4.86
C ARG A 203 7.61 -16.90 -4.00
N HIS A 204 8.65 -17.61 -4.40
CA HIS A 204 9.28 -18.69 -3.64
C HIS A 204 10.79 -18.62 -3.86
N GLY A 205 11.53 -18.11 -2.89
CA GLY A 205 12.95 -17.81 -3.06
C GLY A 205 13.18 -16.89 -4.26
N GLU A 206 14.05 -17.32 -5.17
CA GLU A 206 14.35 -16.59 -6.41
C GLU A 206 13.26 -16.70 -7.49
N ALA A 207 12.36 -17.69 -7.38
CA ALA A 207 11.29 -17.85 -8.36
C ALA A 207 10.16 -16.85 -8.11
N GLU A 208 9.74 -16.17 -9.17
CA GLU A 208 8.65 -15.20 -9.13
C GLU A 208 7.65 -15.48 -10.25
N LEU A 209 6.37 -15.51 -9.87
CA LEU A 209 5.24 -15.49 -10.77
C LEU A 209 4.53 -14.15 -10.58
N SER A 210 4.69 -13.25 -11.53
CA SER A 210 4.12 -11.91 -11.53
C SER A 210 3.33 -11.65 -12.80
N ALA A 211 2.58 -10.55 -12.81
CA ALA A 211 1.78 -10.14 -13.97
C ALA A 211 0.81 -11.24 -14.49
N VAL A 212 0.28 -12.05 -13.56
CA VAL A 212 -0.74 -13.07 -13.90
C VAL A 212 -2.03 -12.37 -14.30
N ARG A 213 -2.49 -12.63 -15.50
CA ARG A 213 -3.73 -12.08 -16.06
C ARG A 213 -4.71 -13.21 -16.36
N VAL A 214 -5.97 -12.94 -16.11
CA VAL A 214 -7.06 -13.83 -16.48
C VAL A 214 -7.85 -13.17 -17.61
N SER A 215 -8.01 -13.87 -18.72
CA SER A 215 -8.83 -13.40 -19.83
C SER A 215 -9.86 -14.45 -20.20
N SER A 216 -10.99 -14.00 -20.70
CA SER A 216 -12.07 -14.85 -21.14
C SER A 216 -12.59 -14.35 -22.49
N THR A 217 -12.83 -15.28 -23.39
CA THR A 217 -13.41 -15.00 -24.71
C THR A 217 -14.91 -15.26 -24.76
N TYR A 218 -15.54 -15.52 -23.62
CA TYR A 218 -16.98 -15.79 -23.59
C TYR A 218 -17.79 -14.52 -23.90
N PHE A 219 -18.54 -14.58 -24.99
CA PHE A 219 -19.30 -13.45 -25.54
C PHE A 219 -18.48 -12.17 -25.71
N ALA A 220 -17.32 -12.28 -26.30
CA ALA A 220 -16.42 -11.15 -26.54
C ALA A 220 -15.99 -10.41 -25.27
N THR A 221 -15.96 -11.09 -24.15
CA THR A 221 -15.41 -10.53 -22.93
C THR A 221 -13.92 -10.29 -23.05
N GLY A 222 -13.50 -9.15 -22.54
CA GLY A 222 -12.10 -8.78 -22.44
C GLY A 222 -11.42 -9.41 -21.24
N GLN A 223 -10.49 -8.68 -20.70
CA GLN A 223 -9.71 -9.06 -19.55
C GLN A 223 -10.55 -9.06 -18.27
N PHE A 224 -10.37 -10.07 -17.44
CA PHE A 224 -10.96 -10.09 -16.11
C PHE A 224 -10.25 -9.08 -15.18
N VAL A 225 -11.03 -8.24 -14.55
CA VAL A 225 -10.61 -7.39 -13.45
C VAL A 225 -11.55 -7.67 -12.27
N GLY A 226 -11.04 -8.31 -11.23
CA GLY A 226 -11.82 -8.65 -10.03
C GLY A 226 -11.97 -7.43 -9.14
N GLU A 227 -13.10 -6.74 -9.20
CA GLU A 227 -13.39 -5.55 -8.38
C GLU A 227 -13.86 -5.89 -6.97
N GLY A 228 -14.57 -7.01 -6.80
CA GLY A 228 -15.04 -7.48 -5.50
C GLY A 228 -14.14 -8.56 -4.93
N MET A 229 -13.85 -8.47 -3.64
CA MET A 229 -13.10 -9.50 -2.90
C MET A 229 -13.93 -9.99 -1.71
N GLU A 230 -14.01 -11.29 -1.57
CA GLU A 230 -14.61 -11.94 -0.39
C GLU A 230 -13.72 -13.07 0.12
N MET A 231 -13.70 -13.27 1.44
CA MET A 231 -12.99 -14.39 2.04
C MET A 231 -13.81 -15.65 1.94
N ILE A 232 -13.15 -16.77 1.67
CA ILE A 232 -13.73 -18.12 1.70
C ILE A 232 -13.07 -18.94 2.80
N ASP A 233 -13.80 -19.92 3.32
CA ASP A 233 -13.31 -20.87 4.35
C ASP A 233 -12.59 -20.19 5.51
N SER A 234 -13.21 -19.16 6.11
CA SER A 234 -12.66 -18.41 7.25
C SER A 234 -11.27 -17.79 6.98
N GLY A 235 -11.02 -17.35 5.75
CA GLY A 235 -9.76 -16.74 5.34
C GLY A 235 -8.72 -17.71 4.79
N ALA A 236 -9.10 -18.98 4.57
CA ALA A 236 -8.23 -19.95 3.91
C ALA A 236 -7.95 -19.57 2.44
N GLY A 237 -8.84 -18.84 1.82
CA GLY A 237 -8.72 -18.32 0.48
C GLY A 237 -9.51 -17.04 0.27
N THR A 238 -9.46 -16.54 -0.93
CA THR A 238 -10.25 -15.38 -1.36
C THR A 238 -10.85 -15.62 -2.73
N ARG A 239 -11.99 -14.98 -2.99
CA ARG A 239 -12.68 -14.99 -4.28
C ARG A 239 -12.73 -13.59 -4.81
N LEU A 240 -12.28 -13.41 -6.05
CA LEU A 240 -12.45 -12.17 -6.79
C LEU A 240 -13.66 -12.29 -7.72
N THR A 241 -14.47 -11.26 -7.79
CA THR A 241 -15.62 -11.18 -8.70
C THR A 241 -15.47 -10.01 -9.64
N HIS A 242 -15.73 -10.27 -10.92
CA HIS A 242 -15.90 -9.21 -11.92
C HIS A 242 -17.38 -8.84 -11.99
N PRO A 243 -17.75 -7.55 -11.91
CA PRO A 243 -19.15 -7.11 -11.82
C PRO A 243 -19.94 -7.30 -13.11
N GLY A 244 -19.36 -7.90 -14.13
CA GLY A 244 -20.03 -8.20 -15.41
C GLY A 244 -20.10 -7.01 -16.35
N ARG A 245 -19.32 -5.99 -16.11
CA ARG A 245 -19.13 -4.93 -17.12
C ARG A 245 -18.22 -5.46 -18.20
N ASN A 246 -18.73 -5.44 -19.40
CA ASN A 246 -17.93 -5.68 -20.57
C ASN A 246 -17.93 -4.42 -21.42
N SER A 247 -16.84 -3.70 -21.45
CA SER A 247 -16.66 -2.51 -22.28
C SER A 247 -16.80 -2.82 -23.77
N MET A 248 -16.70 -4.09 -24.11
CA MET A 248 -16.74 -4.60 -25.48
C MET A 248 -18.13 -4.98 -25.97
N THR A 249 -19.15 -4.97 -25.11
CA THR A 249 -20.53 -5.38 -25.45
C THR A 249 -21.49 -4.20 -25.56
N HIS A 250 -21.00 -3.05 -25.92
CA HIS A 250 -21.83 -1.89 -26.17
C HIS A 250 -22.19 -1.82 -27.65
N TYR A 251 -23.48 -1.76 -27.92
CA TYR A 251 -24.04 -1.60 -29.26
C TYR A 251 -24.98 -0.39 -29.23
N PRO A 252 -25.17 0.29 -30.38
CA PRO A 252 -26.14 1.36 -30.46
C PRO A 252 -27.52 0.92 -30.00
N GLU A 253 -28.25 1.82 -29.34
CA GLU A 253 -29.62 1.55 -28.97
C GLU A 253 -30.47 1.26 -30.23
N GLY A 254 -31.22 0.11 -30.22
CA GLY A 254 -31.96 -0.33 -31.37
C GLY A 254 -31.14 -1.14 -32.40
N TYR A 255 -29.88 -1.50 -32.08
CA TYR A 255 -29.11 -2.37 -32.95
C TYR A 255 -29.68 -3.79 -32.94
N GLU A 256 -30.12 -4.26 -34.14
CA GLU A 256 -30.71 -5.60 -34.35
C GLU A 256 -29.78 -6.57 -35.08
N GLY A 257 -28.57 -6.13 -35.43
CA GLY A 257 -27.58 -6.96 -36.12
C GLY A 257 -26.88 -7.98 -35.22
N PRO A 258 -26.01 -8.81 -35.77
CA PRO A 258 -25.24 -9.79 -35.04
C PRO A 258 -24.31 -9.09 -34.02
N VAL A 259 -24.15 -9.72 -32.85
CA VAL A 259 -23.26 -9.24 -31.80
C VAL A 259 -21.84 -9.67 -32.14
N TYR A 260 -21.00 -8.73 -32.53
CA TYR A 260 -19.59 -8.95 -32.82
C TYR A 260 -18.69 -8.50 -31.66
N TRP A 261 -17.52 -9.11 -31.60
CA TRP A 261 -16.43 -8.63 -30.78
C TRP A 261 -15.87 -7.35 -31.38
N LEU A 262 -15.77 -6.28 -30.57
CA LEU A 262 -15.13 -5.05 -30.99
C LEU A 262 -13.66 -5.10 -30.54
N PRO A 263 -12.71 -4.71 -31.40
CA PRO A 263 -11.30 -4.65 -31.03
C PRO A 263 -11.06 -3.76 -29.81
N PHE A 264 -10.16 -4.18 -28.95
CA PHE A 264 -9.74 -3.43 -27.78
C PHE A 264 -9.16 -2.08 -28.20
N GLY A 265 -9.66 -0.98 -27.67
CA GLY A 265 -9.14 0.36 -27.95
C GLY A 265 -9.91 1.16 -29.02
N ASP A 266 -10.94 0.62 -29.61
CA ASP A 266 -11.78 1.36 -30.58
C ASP A 266 -12.90 2.18 -29.91
N ASP A 267 -13.04 2.10 -28.60
CA ASP A 267 -14.04 2.83 -27.80
C ASP A 267 -13.97 4.37 -28.00
N THR A 268 -12.79 4.87 -28.38
CA THR A 268 -12.60 6.30 -28.62
C THR A 268 -13.24 6.83 -29.90
N LYS A 269 -13.68 5.94 -30.79
CA LYS A 269 -14.30 6.29 -32.07
C LYS A 269 -15.82 6.18 -32.05
N VAL A 270 -16.37 5.71 -30.94
CA VAL A 270 -17.79 5.46 -30.80
C VAL A 270 -18.42 6.58 -30.02
N ASP A 271 -19.48 7.16 -30.59
CA ASP A 271 -20.32 8.11 -29.86
C ASP A 271 -21.02 7.37 -28.70
N SER A 272 -20.45 7.50 -27.51
CA SER A 272 -20.90 6.81 -26.31
C SER A 272 -22.35 7.13 -25.89
N GLY A 273 -22.92 8.20 -26.41
CA GLY A 273 -24.29 8.62 -26.11
C GLY A 273 -25.36 7.66 -26.57
N ASN A 274 -25.07 6.84 -27.58
CA ASN A 274 -26.05 5.94 -28.21
C ASN A 274 -25.78 4.45 -27.96
N TRP A 275 -24.85 4.13 -27.06
CA TRP A 275 -24.50 2.75 -26.77
C TRP A 275 -25.10 2.28 -25.46
N LYS A 276 -25.56 1.04 -25.42
CA LYS A 276 -25.96 0.35 -24.20
C LYS A 276 -25.30 -1.02 -24.10
N GLN A 277 -25.14 -1.49 -22.90
CA GLN A 277 -24.63 -2.83 -22.64
C GLN A 277 -25.67 -3.86 -23.08
N VAL A 278 -25.32 -4.70 -24.07
CA VAL A 278 -26.25 -5.66 -24.65
C VAL A 278 -26.48 -6.88 -23.77
N ARG A 279 -25.44 -7.35 -23.08
CA ARG A 279 -25.52 -8.49 -22.16
C ARG A 279 -24.63 -8.29 -20.95
N PRO A 280 -25.18 -8.05 -19.78
CA PRO A 280 -24.41 -8.03 -18.56
C PRO A 280 -23.90 -9.46 -18.26
N GLN A 281 -22.62 -9.57 -17.99
CA GLN A 281 -21.98 -10.83 -17.62
C GLN A 281 -21.29 -10.69 -16.28
N ARG A 282 -21.43 -11.70 -15.45
CA ARG A 282 -20.73 -11.80 -14.18
C ARG A 282 -19.77 -12.98 -14.27
N GLN A 283 -18.49 -12.70 -14.02
CA GLN A 283 -17.45 -13.72 -13.98
C GLN A 283 -16.91 -13.83 -12.54
N THR A 284 -16.70 -15.05 -12.09
CA THR A 284 -16.12 -15.37 -10.78
C THR A 284 -15.05 -16.43 -10.96
N TYR A 285 -13.88 -16.21 -10.41
CA TYR A 285 -12.74 -17.12 -10.46
C TYR A 285 -12.19 -17.40 -9.06
#